data_46cd0388d852d3a4a897a54b1fc1863f
#
_entry.id   46cd0388d852d3a4a897a54b1fc1863f
#
_cell.length_a   1.000
_cell.length_b   1.000
_cell.length_c   1.000
_cell.angle_alpha   90.00
_cell.angle_beta   90.00
_cell.angle_gamma   90.00
#
_symmetry.space_group_name_H-M   'P 1'
#
loop_
_entity.id
_entity.type
_entity.pdbx_description
1 polymer ?
#
loop_
_entity_poly.entity_id
_entity_poly.type
_entity_poly.pdbx_seq_one_letter_code
_entity_poly.pdbx_strand_id
1 'polypeptide(L)'
;MRSPRVTRRGSENVEGMMSDRNSLGEVVNVPTRRQAIVGVAAAFGGLVLGSTRAWAGTEEAISHTAESIHLEPVFKASRKRVYEALTDAKQFGKVVQLSAAMKGGMPPGAGPAEISREAGGTFSLFGGYITGRQIELVPNERIVQAWRAGGWDPGQYSIARFDLVEQGSETKIVFDHTGFPVGRAEHLAEGWKANYWEPLEKFLA
;
A
#
# COMPACT_ATOMS: atom_id res chain seq x y z
N MET A 1 -8.60 32.36 53.84
CA MET A 1 -8.23 33.79 53.65
C MET A 1 -8.21 34.07 52.14
N ARG A 2 -9.26 34.82 51.74
CA ARG A 2 -9.38 35.75 50.62
C ARG A 2 -8.88 35.42 49.20
N SER A 3 -9.86 35.08 48.37
CA SER A 3 -9.86 35.49 46.93
C SER A 3 -9.91 37.03 46.79
N PRO A 4 -9.52 37.57 45.64
CA PRO A 4 -10.46 38.39 44.86
C PRO A 4 -10.47 38.00 43.37
N ARG A 5 -11.61 37.83 42.79
CA ARG A 5 -12.64 38.70 42.19
C ARG A 5 -12.22 39.39 40.86
N VAL A 6 -12.82 38.87 39.84
CA VAL A 6 -13.27 39.33 38.52
C VAL A 6 -13.36 40.85 38.32
N THR A 7 -12.95 41.33 37.16
CA THR A 7 -13.60 42.45 36.49
C THR A 7 -13.72 42.21 34.97
N ARG A 8 -14.96 42.38 34.54
CA ARG A 8 -15.53 42.34 33.19
C ARG A 8 -15.62 43.78 32.70
N ARG A 9 -15.25 44.03 31.45
CA ARG A 9 -15.70 45.15 30.58
C ARG A 9 -14.99 44.96 29.22
N GLY A 10 -15.59 45.22 28.10
CA GLY A 10 -16.87 45.74 27.64
C GLY A 10 -16.86 45.64 26.12
N SER A 11 -18.05 45.55 25.62
CA SER A 11 -18.41 45.56 24.22
C SER A 11 -18.16 46.92 23.57
N GLU A 12 -17.68 46.96 22.35
CA GLU A 12 -18.01 48.06 21.43
C GLU A 12 -18.27 47.49 20.02
N ASN A 13 -19.50 47.69 19.61
CA ASN A 13 -20.00 47.61 18.25
C ASN A 13 -19.35 48.71 17.41
N VAL A 14 -18.96 48.37 16.18
CA VAL A 14 -18.97 49.36 15.10
C VAL A 14 -19.65 48.71 13.90
N GLU A 15 -20.89 49.14 13.70
CA GLU A 15 -21.59 49.00 12.42
C GLU A 15 -20.98 49.99 11.41
N GLY A 16 -21.02 49.56 10.14
CA GLY A 16 -21.12 50.50 9.02
C GLY A 16 -20.02 50.41 7.99
N MET A 17 -20.22 49.77 6.90
CA MET A 17 -20.40 50.47 5.62
C MET A 17 -20.60 49.50 4.47
N MET A 18 -21.79 49.52 3.92
CA MET A 18 -22.09 49.01 2.58
C MET A 18 -21.15 49.64 1.55
N SER A 19 -20.56 48.84 0.69
CA SER A 19 -20.27 49.25 -0.66
C SER A 19 -20.32 48.08 -1.60
N ASP A 20 -21.32 48.10 -2.37
CA ASP A 20 -21.62 47.36 -3.56
C ASP A 20 -20.47 47.42 -4.57
N ARG A 21 -19.95 46.26 -5.02
CA ARG A 21 -19.38 46.13 -6.36
C ARG A 21 -19.47 44.71 -6.85
N ASN A 22 -20.47 44.52 -7.65
CA ASN A 22 -20.60 43.51 -8.68
C ASN A 22 -19.26 43.27 -9.41
N SER A 23 -18.68 42.11 -9.27
CA SER A 23 -17.60 41.64 -10.13
C SER A 23 -17.91 40.18 -10.53
N LEU A 24 -18.27 40.04 -11.78
CA LEU A 24 -18.50 38.82 -12.50
C LEU A 24 -17.33 37.84 -12.28
N GLY A 25 -17.55 36.81 -11.50
CA GLY A 25 -16.63 35.70 -11.35
C GLY A 25 -16.68 34.83 -12.61
N GLU A 26 -15.61 34.90 -13.35
CA GLU A 26 -15.32 34.03 -14.49
C GLU A 26 -15.22 32.58 -13.99
N VAL A 27 -16.21 31.77 -14.37
CA VAL A 27 -16.22 30.33 -14.13
C VAL A 27 -15.18 29.70 -15.05
N VAL A 28 -13.98 29.45 -14.52
CA VAL A 28 -12.97 28.65 -15.23
C VAL A 28 -13.47 27.20 -15.25
N ASN A 29 -14.04 26.82 -16.39
CA ASN A 29 -14.49 25.47 -16.67
C ASN A 29 -13.25 24.58 -16.95
N VAL A 30 -12.81 23.82 -15.96
CA VAL A 30 -11.74 22.84 -16.12
C VAL A 30 -12.35 21.61 -16.80
N PRO A 31 -11.97 21.27 -18.04
CA PRO A 31 -12.53 20.10 -18.71
C PRO A 31 -12.02 18.82 -18.06
N THR A 32 -12.93 18.05 -17.51
CA THR A 32 -12.69 16.67 -17.08
C THR A 32 -12.36 15.80 -18.29
N ARG A 33 -11.35 14.93 -18.17
CA ARG A 33 -10.76 14.05 -19.20
C ARG A 33 -11.73 13.06 -19.90
N ARG A 34 -13.04 13.25 -19.82
CA ARG A 34 -14.03 12.32 -20.38
C ARG A 34 -14.86 12.86 -21.56
N GLN A 35 -14.56 14.02 -22.11
CA GLN A 35 -15.34 14.59 -23.22
C GLN A 35 -14.48 14.99 -24.42
N ALA A 36 -13.88 14.02 -25.08
CA ALA A 36 -13.28 14.22 -26.39
C ALA A 36 -13.32 12.95 -27.22
N ILE A 37 -14.51 12.40 -27.46
CA ILE A 37 -14.78 11.53 -28.61
C ILE A 37 -16.22 11.78 -29.04
N VAL A 38 -16.45 12.79 -29.87
CA VAL A 38 -17.57 12.82 -30.84
C VAL A 38 -17.14 13.62 -32.06
N GLY A 39 -16.91 12.94 -33.11
CA GLY A 39 -17.34 13.16 -34.48
C GLY A 39 -16.88 14.41 -35.21
N VAL A 40 -16.17 14.21 -36.33
CA VAL A 40 -16.57 14.75 -37.61
C VAL A 40 -16.05 13.80 -38.70
N ALA A 41 -16.99 13.11 -39.35
CA ALA A 41 -16.76 12.53 -40.65
C ALA A 41 -16.99 13.62 -41.69
N ALA A 42 -15.94 14.00 -42.42
CA ALA A 42 -16.08 14.75 -43.67
C ALA A 42 -15.20 14.08 -44.72
N ALA A 43 -15.85 13.55 -45.72
CA ALA A 43 -15.25 12.97 -46.90
C ALA A 43 -14.59 14.04 -47.75
N PHE A 44 -13.31 13.89 -48.04
CA PHE A 44 -12.67 14.41 -49.27
C PHE A 44 -11.61 13.41 -49.71
N GLY A 45 -11.82 12.90 -50.95
CA GLY A 45 -10.86 12.06 -51.62
C GLY A 45 -9.59 12.81 -51.96
N GLY A 46 -8.48 12.19 -51.65
CA GLY A 46 -7.13 12.63 -51.99
C GLY A 46 -6.18 11.51 -51.80
N LEU A 47 -5.60 11.02 -52.86
CA LEU A 47 -4.52 10.02 -52.90
C LEU A 47 -3.36 10.55 -52.05
N VAL A 48 -3.08 9.95 -50.90
CA VAL A 48 -1.85 10.19 -50.19
C VAL A 48 -1.16 8.85 -49.94
N LEU A 49 -0.06 8.69 -50.60
CA LEU A 49 0.90 7.64 -50.45
C LEU A 49 1.20 7.38 -48.95
N GLY A 50 1.11 6.13 -48.57
CA GLY A 50 1.20 5.66 -47.21
C GLY A 50 2.49 6.10 -46.48
N SER A 51 2.28 6.82 -45.44
CA SER A 51 3.14 6.75 -44.27
C SER A 51 2.36 5.99 -43.22
N THR A 52 2.45 4.67 -43.23
CA THR A 52 2.17 3.88 -42.05
C THR A 52 3.16 4.35 -40.99
N ARG A 53 2.80 5.38 -40.25
CA ARG A 53 3.39 5.56 -38.92
C ARG A 53 2.95 4.33 -38.15
N ALA A 54 3.79 3.29 -38.20
CA ALA A 54 3.80 2.30 -37.16
C ALA A 54 3.80 3.09 -35.86
N TRP A 55 2.77 2.92 -35.07
CA TRP A 55 2.83 3.21 -33.66
C TRP A 55 3.94 2.27 -33.15
N ALA A 56 5.18 2.75 -33.19
CA ALA A 56 6.21 2.23 -32.34
C ALA A 56 5.62 2.46 -30.94
N GLY A 57 5.05 1.41 -30.33
CA GLY A 57 4.78 1.42 -28.92
C GLY A 57 6.08 1.89 -28.30
N THR A 58 6.03 3.02 -27.63
CA THR A 58 7.07 3.36 -26.67
C THR A 58 7.14 2.13 -25.78
N GLU A 59 8.19 1.31 -25.95
CA GLU A 59 8.53 0.33 -24.92
C GLU A 59 8.58 1.17 -23.65
N GLU A 60 7.59 0.96 -22.77
CA GLU A 60 7.60 1.56 -21.45
C GLU A 60 8.97 1.20 -20.89
N ALA A 61 9.80 2.20 -20.65
CA ALA A 61 11.14 1.99 -20.15
C ALA A 61 10.98 1.28 -18.79
N ILE A 62 11.27 -0.02 -18.77
CA ILE A 62 11.25 -0.82 -17.56
C ILE A 62 12.19 -0.12 -16.58
N SER A 63 11.69 0.21 -15.39
CA SER A 63 12.50 0.80 -14.35
C SER A 63 13.64 -0.14 -13.98
N HIS A 64 14.87 0.28 -14.21
CA HIS A 64 16.06 -0.47 -13.80
C HIS A 64 16.48 -0.18 -12.36
N THR A 65 15.67 0.56 -11.61
CA THR A 65 15.94 0.93 -10.21
C THR A 65 15.13 0.12 -9.21
N ALA A 66 14.27 -0.78 -9.67
CA ALA A 66 13.41 -1.61 -8.86
C ALA A 66 13.34 -3.05 -9.41
N GLU A 67 13.12 -3.99 -8.51
CA GLU A 67 12.99 -5.42 -8.80
C GLU A 67 11.65 -5.97 -8.32
N SER A 68 11.38 -7.23 -8.69
CA SER A 68 10.21 -7.98 -8.25
C SER A 68 10.56 -9.44 -7.97
N ILE A 69 9.79 -10.07 -7.08
CA ILE A 69 9.78 -11.50 -6.84
C ILE A 69 8.34 -12.01 -6.87
N HIS A 70 8.19 -13.26 -7.32
CA HIS A 70 6.92 -13.98 -7.34
C HIS A 70 7.10 -15.33 -6.63
N LEU A 71 6.20 -15.67 -5.70
CA LEU A 71 6.23 -16.90 -4.91
C LEU A 71 4.81 -17.47 -4.78
N GLU A 72 4.67 -18.79 -4.74
CA GLU A 72 3.37 -19.47 -4.59
C GLU A 72 3.37 -20.51 -3.46
N PRO A 73 3.55 -20.14 -2.18
CA PRO A 73 3.47 -21.09 -1.08
C PRO A 73 2.05 -21.64 -0.88
N VAL A 74 1.97 -22.94 -0.50
CA VAL A 74 0.69 -23.63 -0.20
C VAL A 74 0.67 -24.04 1.26
N PHE A 75 -0.47 -23.82 1.92
CA PHE A 75 -0.69 -24.10 3.34
C PHE A 75 -1.88 -25.03 3.55
N LYS A 76 -1.73 -26.02 4.41
CA LYS A 76 -2.80 -26.98 4.81
C LYS A 76 -3.76 -26.32 5.79
N ALA A 77 -4.37 -25.22 5.39
CA ALA A 77 -5.31 -24.46 6.19
C ALA A 77 -6.28 -23.67 5.30
N SER A 78 -7.46 -23.33 5.84
CA SER A 78 -8.44 -22.51 5.13
C SER A 78 -7.93 -21.07 4.89
N ARG A 79 -8.44 -20.41 3.85
CA ARG A 79 -8.14 -19.00 3.54
C ARG A 79 -8.34 -18.10 4.76
N LYS A 80 -9.40 -18.35 5.54
CA LYS A 80 -9.67 -17.59 6.76
C LYS A 80 -8.54 -17.71 7.78
N ARG A 81 -8.07 -18.93 8.06
CA ARG A 81 -6.95 -19.14 9.01
C ARG A 81 -5.66 -18.47 8.52
N VAL A 82 -5.35 -18.61 7.24
CA VAL A 82 -4.17 -17.98 6.63
C VAL A 82 -4.27 -16.47 6.70
N TYR A 83 -5.42 -15.88 6.32
CA TYR A 83 -5.66 -14.45 6.38
C TYR A 83 -5.53 -13.90 7.81
N GLU A 84 -6.16 -14.54 8.77
CA GLU A 84 -6.09 -14.14 10.18
C GLU A 84 -4.67 -14.23 10.74
N ALA A 85 -3.93 -15.28 10.39
CA ALA A 85 -2.53 -15.43 10.81
C ALA A 85 -1.62 -14.29 10.28
N LEU A 86 -1.95 -13.73 9.12
CA LEU A 86 -1.19 -12.62 8.51
C LEU A 86 -1.67 -11.23 8.93
N THR A 87 -2.94 -11.08 9.37
CA THR A 87 -3.54 -9.76 9.64
C THR A 87 -3.85 -9.50 11.11
N ASP A 88 -3.89 -10.52 11.95
CA ASP A 88 -4.07 -10.37 13.41
C ASP A 88 -2.71 -10.30 14.11
N ALA A 89 -2.45 -9.21 14.80
CA ALA A 89 -1.17 -8.95 15.46
C ALA A 89 -0.77 -10.05 16.47
N LYS A 90 -1.73 -10.63 17.19
CA LYS A 90 -1.45 -11.70 18.18
C LYS A 90 -1.09 -13.01 17.49
N GLN A 91 -1.80 -13.36 16.40
CA GLN A 91 -1.50 -14.57 15.64
C GLN A 91 -0.18 -14.42 14.89
N PHE A 92 0.03 -13.29 14.21
CA PHE A 92 1.30 -13.03 13.54
C PHE A 92 2.49 -13.01 14.52
N GLY A 93 2.29 -12.49 15.72
CA GLY A 93 3.29 -12.55 16.78
C GLY A 93 3.73 -13.99 17.10
N LYS A 94 2.81 -14.96 17.09
CA LYS A 94 3.14 -16.39 17.26
C LYS A 94 3.90 -16.95 16.04
N VAL A 95 3.54 -16.52 14.83
CA VAL A 95 4.29 -16.88 13.60
C VAL A 95 5.72 -16.37 13.71
N VAL A 96 5.93 -15.11 14.10
CA VAL A 96 7.26 -14.49 14.28
C VAL A 96 8.13 -15.29 15.27
N GLN A 97 7.56 -15.82 16.36
CA GLN A 97 8.32 -16.64 17.32
C GLN A 97 8.94 -17.90 16.69
N LEU A 98 8.37 -18.40 15.59
CA LEU A 98 8.87 -19.56 14.86
C LEU A 98 9.85 -19.21 13.73
N SER A 99 10.09 -17.92 13.49
CA SER A 99 10.90 -17.41 12.37
C SER A 99 12.41 -17.63 12.58
N ALA A 100 13.15 -17.58 11.48
CA ALA A 100 14.61 -17.62 11.52
C ALA A 100 15.20 -16.39 12.24
N ALA A 101 14.59 -15.21 12.08
CA ALA A 101 15.01 -13.99 12.77
C ALA A 101 14.97 -14.15 14.29
N MET A 102 13.91 -14.76 14.84
CA MET A 102 13.83 -15.03 16.28
C MET A 102 14.85 -16.06 16.74
N LYS A 103 15.08 -17.12 15.97
CA LYS A 103 16.07 -18.16 16.28
C LYS A 103 17.50 -17.63 16.18
N GLY A 104 17.75 -16.69 15.27
CA GLY A 104 19.04 -16.02 15.07
C GLY A 104 19.35 -14.94 16.12
N GLY A 105 18.51 -14.77 17.14
CA GLY A 105 18.75 -13.82 18.23
C GLY A 105 18.38 -12.39 17.87
N MET A 106 17.20 -12.18 17.28
CA MET A 106 16.64 -10.82 17.19
C MET A 106 16.73 -10.14 18.57
N PRO A 107 17.13 -8.86 18.66
CA PRO A 107 17.42 -8.23 19.94
C PRO A 107 16.30 -8.43 20.95
N PRO A 108 16.59 -8.81 22.20
CA PRO A 108 15.61 -8.81 23.28
C PRO A 108 15.03 -7.40 23.43
N GLY A 109 13.71 -7.25 23.34
CA GLY A 109 13.05 -5.94 23.41
C GLY A 109 12.55 -5.43 22.06
N ALA A 110 12.75 -6.17 20.98
CA ALA A 110 11.96 -5.98 19.78
C ALA A 110 10.48 -6.06 20.16
N GLY A 111 9.75 -4.96 20.04
CA GLY A 111 8.35 -4.86 20.42
C GLY A 111 7.48 -5.92 19.72
N PRO A 112 6.26 -6.18 20.25
CA PRO A 112 5.33 -7.10 19.62
C PRO A 112 4.97 -6.63 18.18
N ALA A 113 4.49 -7.57 17.38
CA ALA A 113 3.92 -7.20 16.09
C ALA A 113 2.70 -6.28 16.32
N GLU A 114 2.67 -5.18 15.59
CA GLU A 114 1.54 -4.25 15.55
C GLU A 114 0.97 -4.28 14.13
N ILE A 115 -0.29 -4.57 13.98
CA ILE A 115 -0.94 -4.67 12.67
C ILE A 115 -2.33 -4.04 12.77
N SER A 116 -2.55 -2.96 12.04
CA SER A 116 -3.90 -2.44 11.83
C SER A 116 -4.65 -3.33 10.84
N ARG A 117 -5.92 -3.60 11.11
CA ARG A 117 -6.82 -4.36 10.23
C ARG A 117 -7.71 -3.45 9.37
N GLU A 118 -7.29 -2.23 9.16
CA GLU A 118 -7.99 -1.22 8.36
C GLU A 118 -7.12 -0.78 7.18
N ALA A 119 -7.72 -0.55 6.02
CA ALA A 119 -7.04 0.07 4.88
C ALA A 119 -6.52 1.47 5.29
N GLY A 120 -5.28 1.78 4.92
CA GLY A 120 -4.57 2.98 5.35
C GLY A 120 -3.88 2.86 6.73
N GLY A 121 -4.22 1.85 7.53
CA GLY A 121 -3.61 1.60 8.82
C GLY A 121 -2.17 1.11 8.74
N THR A 122 -1.39 1.32 9.79
CA THR A 122 0.02 0.96 9.83
C THR A 122 0.26 -0.46 10.33
N PHE A 123 1.41 -1.02 9.99
CA PHE A 123 1.95 -2.19 10.66
C PHE A 123 3.44 -2.02 10.98
N SER A 124 3.88 -2.72 12.03
CA SER A 124 5.26 -2.79 12.49
C SER A 124 5.56 -4.23 12.94
N LEU A 125 6.54 -4.86 12.31
CA LEU A 125 6.87 -6.26 12.50
C LEU A 125 8.35 -6.41 12.80
N PHE A 126 8.73 -7.53 13.42
CA PHE A 126 10.13 -7.83 13.75
C PHE A 126 10.81 -6.68 14.49
N GLY A 127 10.14 -6.14 15.52
CA GLY A 127 10.69 -5.05 16.33
C GLY A 127 10.87 -3.73 15.59
N GLY A 128 10.07 -3.47 14.56
CA GLY A 128 10.14 -2.28 13.75
C GLY A 128 11.11 -2.38 12.56
N TYR A 129 11.77 -3.55 12.37
CA TYR A 129 12.59 -3.75 11.17
C TYR A 129 11.77 -3.75 9.89
N ILE A 130 10.58 -4.33 9.91
CA ILE A 130 9.62 -4.25 8.82
C ILE A 130 8.48 -3.32 9.22
N THR A 131 8.22 -2.31 8.41
CA THR A 131 7.14 -1.35 8.64
C THR A 131 6.37 -1.08 7.36
N GLY A 132 5.14 -0.57 7.50
CA GLY A 132 4.36 -0.21 6.32
C GLY A 132 2.93 0.21 6.61
N ARG A 133 2.12 0.18 5.55
CA ARG A 133 0.69 0.47 5.59
C ARG A 133 -0.11 -0.56 4.82
N GLN A 134 -1.28 -0.88 5.33
CA GLN A 134 -2.27 -1.67 4.60
C GLN A 134 -2.85 -0.80 3.47
N ILE A 135 -2.68 -1.21 2.21
CA ILE A 135 -3.28 -0.51 1.06
C ILE A 135 -4.68 -1.05 0.80
N GLU A 136 -4.80 -2.38 0.80
CA GLU A 136 -6.07 -3.06 0.57
C GLU A 136 -6.15 -4.29 1.48
N LEU A 137 -7.32 -4.51 2.04
CA LEU A 137 -7.66 -5.71 2.83
C LEU A 137 -9.02 -6.21 2.37
N VAL A 138 -9.03 -7.31 1.60
CA VAL A 138 -10.25 -8.04 1.25
C VAL A 138 -10.29 -9.29 2.13
N PRO A 139 -11.20 -9.39 3.08
CA PRO A 139 -11.21 -10.48 4.07
C PRO A 139 -11.16 -11.86 3.43
N ASN A 140 -10.17 -12.66 3.84
CA ASN A 140 -9.89 -14.01 3.38
C ASN A 140 -9.51 -14.15 1.89
N GLU A 141 -9.31 -13.05 1.17
CA GLU A 141 -9.03 -13.07 -0.26
C GLU A 141 -7.73 -12.36 -0.63
N ARG A 142 -7.51 -11.14 -0.10
CA ARG A 142 -6.36 -10.34 -0.51
C ARG A 142 -5.84 -9.45 0.59
N ILE A 143 -4.52 -9.30 0.61
CA ILE A 143 -3.79 -8.31 1.40
C ILE A 143 -2.83 -7.57 0.46
N VAL A 144 -2.86 -6.24 0.44
CA VAL A 144 -1.89 -5.42 -0.28
C VAL A 144 -1.27 -4.42 0.70
N GLN A 145 0.05 -4.37 0.71
CA GLN A 145 0.82 -3.56 1.66
C GLN A 145 1.81 -2.66 0.94
N ALA A 146 1.88 -1.38 1.32
CA ALA A 146 3.10 -0.61 1.15
C ALA A 146 4.08 -1.08 2.22
N TRP A 147 5.19 -1.69 1.80
CA TRP A 147 6.10 -2.45 2.66
C TRP A 147 7.50 -1.85 2.60
N ARG A 148 8.23 -1.90 3.69
CA ARG A 148 9.58 -1.37 3.78
C ARG A 148 10.40 -2.17 4.78
N ALA A 149 11.65 -2.50 4.44
CA ALA A 149 12.63 -3.03 5.38
C ALA A 149 13.46 -1.90 6.03
N GLY A 150 13.90 -2.15 7.25
CA GLY A 150 14.90 -1.32 7.90
C GLY A 150 16.22 -1.31 7.09
N GLY A 151 16.87 -0.17 7.01
CA GLY A 151 18.08 0.01 6.20
C GLY A 151 17.84 0.39 4.74
N TRP A 152 16.60 0.50 4.27
CA TRP A 152 16.29 1.17 3.02
C TRP A 152 16.30 2.68 3.20
N ASP A 153 16.61 3.43 2.13
CA ASP A 153 16.62 4.88 2.19
C ASP A 153 15.26 5.45 2.60
N PRO A 154 15.21 6.61 3.27
CA PRO A 154 13.95 7.25 3.65
C PRO A 154 13.02 7.43 2.44
N GLY A 155 11.76 7.03 2.59
CA GLY A 155 10.76 7.15 1.52
C GLY A 155 10.75 5.98 0.51
N GLN A 156 11.69 5.05 0.56
CA GLN A 156 11.64 3.83 -0.25
C GLN A 156 10.60 2.85 0.32
N TYR A 157 9.63 2.52 -0.52
CA TYR A 157 8.59 1.52 -0.26
C TYR A 157 8.44 0.62 -1.46
N SER A 158 8.05 -0.60 -1.21
CA SER A 158 7.65 -1.60 -2.20
C SER A 158 6.19 -1.99 -1.98
N ILE A 159 5.64 -2.78 -2.88
CA ILE A 159 4.30 -3.34 -2.77
C ILE A 159 4.41 -4.84 -2.57
N ALA A 160 3.92 -5.32 -1.44
CA ALA A 160 3.74 -6.74 -1.16
C ALA A 160 2.25 -7.08 -1.29
N ARG A 161 1.91 -7.97 -2.22
CA ARG A 161 0.55 -8.41 -2.50
C ARG A 161 0.42 -9.91 -2.24
N PHE A 162 -0.63 -10.28 -1.55
CA PHE A 162 -0.98 -11.65 -1.20
C PHE A 162 -2.41 -11.92 -1.71
N ASP A 163 -2.56 -12.73 -2.73
CA ASP A 163 -3.87 -13.25 -3.14
C ASP A 163 -4.02 -14.68 -2.60
N LEU A 164 -5.05 -14.92 -1.80
CA LEU A 164 -5.33 -16.20 -1.16
C LEU A 164 -6.29 -17.00 -2.03
N VAL A 165 -5.80 -18.08 -2.64
CA VAL A 165 -6.55 -18.93 -3.55
C VAL A 165 -6.85 -20.25 -2.85
N GLU A 166 -8.14 -20.61 -2.76
CA GLU A 166 -8.57 -21.88 -2.17
C GLU A 166 -8.26 -23.04 -3.11
N GLN A 167 -7.68 -24.09 -2.56
CA GLN A 167 -7.36 -25.35 -3.25
C GLN A 167 -7.85 -26.54 -2.40
N GLY A 168 -9.17 -26.79 -2.44
CA GLY A 168 -9.79 -27.80 -1.59
C GLY A 168 -9.69 -27.45 -0.11
N SER A 169 -8.96 -28.24 0.67
CA SER A 169 -8.70 -27.98 2.09
C SER A 169 -7.47 -27.10 2.36
N GLU A 170 -6.77 -26.72 1.31
CA GLU A 170 -5.52 -25.95 1.37
C GLU A 170 -5.73 -24.53 0.83
N THR A 171 -4.78 -23.65 1.11
CA THR A 171 -4.72 -22.29 0.55
C THR A 171 -3.36 -22.07 -0.10
N LYS A 172 -3.37 -21.72 -1.38
CA LYS A 172 -2.22 -21.17 -2.08
C LYS A 172 -2.22 -19.66 -1.90
N ILE A 173 -1.09 -19.07 -1.52
CA ILE A 173 -0.87 -17.65 -1.64
C ILE A 173 -0.14 -17.38 -2.95
N VAL A 174 -0.78 -16.60 -3.84
CA VAL A 174 -0.08 -15.99 -4.98
C VAL A 174 0.51 -14.69 -4.46
N PHE A 175 1.83 -14.66 -4.31
CA PHE A 175 2.55 -13.59 -3.68
C PHE A 175 3.44 -12.85 -4.67
N ASP A 176 3.19 -11.55 -4.81
CA ASP A 176 4.00 -10.65 -5.61
C ASP A 176 4.58 -9.55 -4.71
N HIS A 177 5.91 -9.39 -4.73
CA HIS A 177 6.59 -8.30 -4.08
C HIS A 177 7.34 -7.48 -5.11
N THR A 178 6.95 -6.24 -5.33
CA THR A 178 7.41 -5.41 -6.45
C THR A 178 7.88 -4.04 -5.99
N GLY A 179 8.80 -3.42 -6.73
CA GLY A 179 9.23 -2.05 -6.50
C GLY A 179 10.28 -1.88 -5.40
N PHE A 180 10.93 -2.94 -4.95
CA PHE A 180 12.05 -2.86 -4.00
C PHE A 180 13.37 -2.56 -4.70
N PRO A 181 14.40 -2.06 -3.96
CA PRO A 181 15.69 -1.69 -4.54
C PRO A 181 16.39 -2.84 -5.26
N VAL A 182 17.04 -2.54 -6.39
CA VAL A 182 17.81 -3.48 -7.21
C VAL A 182 18.90 -4.20 -6.39
N GLY A 183 19.12 -5.48 -6.68
CA GLY A 183 20.09 -6.34 -5.98
C GLY A 183 19.56 -6.91 -4.66
N ARG A 184 18.24 -6.81 -4.40
CA ARG A 184 17.61 -7.32 -3.18
C ARG A 184 16.74 -8.55 -3.38
N ALA A 185 16.48 -8.97 -4.63
CA ALA A 185 15.52 -10.03 -4.94
C ALA A 185 15.81 -11.35 -4.20
N GLU A 186 17.03 -11.86 -4.29
CA GLU A 186 17.41 -13.12 -3.64
C GLU A 186 17.28 -13.05 -2.11
N HIS A 187 17.85 -11.99 -1.50
CA HIS A 187 17.77 -11.78 -0.06
C HIS A 187 16.32 -11.65 0.44
N LEU A 188 15.46 -10.96 -0.31
CA LEU A 188 14.05 -10.81 0.06
C LEU A 188 13.29 -12.12 -0.12
N ALA A 189 13.54 -12.89 -1.20
CA ALA A 189 12.92 -14.18 -1.40
C ALA A 189 13.27 -15.16 -0.27
N GLU A 190 14.54 -15.24 0.12
CA GLU A 190 14.98 -16.01 1.28
C GLU A 190 14.37 -15.51 2.60
N GLY A 191 14.32 -14.19 2.77
CA GLY A 191 13.69 -13.53 3.93
C GLY A 191 12.20 -13.88 4.06
N TRP A 192 11.44 -13.84 2.98
CA TRP A 192 10.04 -14.27 2.94
C TRP A 192 9.89 -15.74 3.31
N LYS A 193 10.73 -16.62 2.74
CA LYS A 193 10.71 -18.04 3.06
C LYS A 193 10.97 -18.29 4.54
N ALA A 194 12.08 -17.80 5.06
CA ALA A 194 12.57 -18.12 6.39
C ALA A 194 11.80 -17.44 7.54
N ASN A 195 11.20 -16.27 7.27
CA ASN A 195 10.54 -15.47 8.31
C ASN A 195 9.01 -15.40 8.19
N TYR A 196 8.44 -15.81 7.05
CA TYR A 196 6.98 -15.82 6.84
C TYR A 196 6.48 -17.23 6.48
N TRP A 197 6.93 -17.83 5.38
CA TRP A 197 6.31 -19.04 4.87
C TRP A 197 6.54 -20.26 5.75
N GLU A 198 7.78 -20.59 6.08
CA GLU A 198 8.10 -21.71 6.97
C GLU A 198 7.53 -21.56 8.39
N PRO A 199 7.60 -20.38 9.04
CA PRO A 199 6.92 -20.15 10.31
C PRO A 199 5.40 -20.25 10.23
N LEU A 200 4.80 -19.72 9.16
CA LEU A 200 3.36 -19.77 8.96
C LEU A 200 2.87 -21.21 8.77
N GLU A 201 3.58 -22.03 7.98
CA GLU A 201 3.30 -23.44 7.83
C GLU A 201 3.27 -24.17 9.17
N LYS A 202 4.29 -23.96 10.02
CA LYS A 202 4.38 -24.54 11.37
C LYS A 202 3.28 -24.07 12.31
N PHE A 203 2.87 -22.80 12.18
CA PHE A 203 1.79 -22.23 12.99
C PHE A 203 0.43 -22.77 12.59
N LEU A 204 0.21 -23.06 11.31
CA LEU A 204 -1.05 -23.54 10.76
C LEU A 204 -1.24 -25.04 10.87
N ALA A 205 -0.16 -25.82 11.01
CA ALA A 205 -0.19 -27.26 11.25
C ALA A 205 -0.82 -27.57 12.62
#